data_546d1d61bfa26d2bdc5d6afce7066064
#
_entry.id   546d1d61bfa26d2bdc5d6afce7066064
#
_cell.length_a   1.000
_cell.length_b   1.000
_cell.length_c   1.000
_cell.angle_alpha   90.00
_cell.angle_beta   90.00
_cell.angle_gamma   90.00
#
_symmetry.space_group_name_H-M   'P 1'
#
loop_
_entity.id
_entity.type
_entity.pdbx_description
1 polymer ?
#
loop_
_entity_poly.entity_id
_entity_poly.type
_entity_poly.pdbx_seq_one_letter_code
_entity_poly.pdbx_strand_id
1 'polypeptide(L)'
;GADGDDLLNGDAGNDSIYSGNGNDTLNGGEGNDALYGYNGNDALNGGEGNDHLNGEDGNDTLIGGAGNDYLEGGSGSDTYVFGEGFGQDTVYNYHVDKNSDTMHFKGFKAADVHFIRSGSDLVLSASEQDNVRISGFFYGENHRVDTFVFDDAAISNPDFAKYINAGNNLVQSMSVFGSNTAATGGNVDANTQSVQQPLLVTPSA
;
A
#
# COMPACT_ATOMS: atom_id res chain seq x y z
N GLY A 1 -20.60 -12.83 -11.54
CA GLY A 1 -20.08 -14.05 -12.15
C GLY A 1 -20.65 -15.29 -11.49
N ALA A 2 -20.03 -16.38 -11.69
CA ALA A 2 -20.40 -17.64 -11.06
C ALA A 2 -19.16 -18.52 -10.90
N ASP A 3 -19.00 -19.56 -11.73
CA ASP A 3 -17.79 -20.37 -11.77
C ASP A 3 -17.05 -20.08 -13.08
N GLY A 4 -15.74 -19.92 -13.02
CA GLY A 4 -14.87 -19.68 -14.16
C GLY A 4 -14.35 -18.25 -14.21
N ASP A 5 -13.40 -18.00 -15.07
CA ASP A 5 -12.74 -16.70 -15.16
C ASP A 5 -13.65 -15.70 -15.89
N ASP A 6 -14.25 -14.79 -15.14
CA ASP A 6 -15.25 -13.84 -15.60
C ASP A 6 -14.66 -12.42 -15.83
N LEU A 7 -15.25 -11.64 -16.74
CA LEU A 7 -15.01 -10.21 -16.89
C LEU A 7 -16.32 -9.45 -16.60
N LEU A 8 -16.31 -8.65 -15.54
CA LEU A 8 -17.48 -7.94 -15.03
C LEU A 8 -17.22 -6.43 -15.05
N ASN A 9 -18.15 -5.65 -15.61
CA ASN A 9 -18.07 -4.20 -15.69
C ASN A 9 -19.35 -3.58 -15.13
N GLY A 10 -19.22 -2.59 -14.24
CA GLY A 10 -20.30 -1.77 -13.70
C GLY A 10 -20.66 -0.60 -14.62
N ASP A 11 -19.65 -0.05 -15.31
CA ASP A 11 -19.74 1.14 -16.17
C ASP A 11 -19.96 2.43 -15.35
N ALA A 12 -21.16 2.99 -15.29
CA ALA A 12 -21.44 4.24 -14.60
C ALA A 12 -22.62 4.08 -13.63
N GLY A 13 -22.42 4.54 -12.42
CA GLY A 13 -23.38 4.46 -11.31
C GLY A 13 -22.71 3.85 -10.10
N ASN A 14 -23.44 3.61 -9.05
CA ASN A 14 -22.91 2.95 -7.87
C ASN A 14 -23.29 1.47 -7.95
N ASP A 15 -22.32 0.64 -8.28
CA ASP A 15 -22.52 -0.75 -8.59
C ASP A 15 -22.11 -1.70 -7.46
N SER A 16 -22.67 -2.91 -7.48
CA SER A 16 -22.22 -3.99 -6.59
C SER A 16 -21.93 -5.22 -7.43
N ILE A 17 -20.65 -5.58 -7.52
CA ILE A 17 -20.14 -6.64 -8.40
C ILE A 17 -19.60 -7.79 -7.53
N TYR A 18 -20.08 -9.00 -7.83
CA TYR A 18 -19.70 -10.24 -7.18
C TYR A 18 -19.25 -11.23 -8.23
N SER A 19 -17.99 -11.68 -8.19
CA SER A 19 -17.48 -12.56 -9.25
C SER A 19 -17.71 -14.05 -8.98
N GLY A 20 -17.26 -14.58 -7.87
CA GLY A 20 -17.57 -15.97 -7.51
C GLY A 20 -16.34 -16.86 -7.45
N ASN A 21 -16.27 -17.92 -8.24
CA ASN A 21 -15.10 -18.78 -8.27
C ASN A 21 -14.39 -18.64 -9.60
N GLY A 22 -13.11 -18.43 -9.59
CA GLY A 22 -12.28 -18.29 -10.79
C GLY A 22 -11.30 -17.16 -10.65
N ASN A 23 -10.46 -16.91 -11.67
CA ASN A 23 -9.59 -15.74 -11.65
C ASN A 23 -10.29 -14.64 -12.46
N ASP A 24 -10.92 -13.74 -11.76
CA ASP A 24 -11.89 -12.81 -12.33
C ASP A 24 -11.28 -11.40 -12.56
N THR A 25 -11.91 -10.64 -13.42
CA THR A 25 -11.59 -9.23 -13.62
C THR A 25 -12.85 -8.39 -13.41
N LEU A 26 -12.81 -7.52 -12.39
CA LEU A 26 -13.90 -6.64 -11.99
C LEU A 26 -13.50 -5.18 -12.25
N ASN A 27 -14.34 -4.45 -12.95
CA ASN A 27 -14.20 -3.00 -13.14
C ASN A 27 -15.47 -2.31 -12.65
N GLY A 28 -15.37 -1.44 -11.64
CA GLY A 28 -16.48 -0.62 -11.17
C GLY A 28 -16.86 0.43 -12.19
N GLY A 29 -16.02 1.39 -12.44
CA GLY A 29 -16.20 2.40 -13.46
C GLY A 29 -16.31 3.81 -12.90
N GLU A 30 -17.40 4.54 -13.21
CA GLU A 30 -17.71 5.84 -12.60
C GLU A 30 -18.72 5.65 -11.46
N GLY A 31 -18.42 6.13 -10.25
CA GLY A 31 -19.34 6.08 -9.12
C GLY A 31 -18.72 5.42 -7.90
N ASN A 32 -19.51 5.21 -6.87
CA ASN A 32 -19.00 4.57 -5.65
C ASN A 32 -19.40 3.09 -5.68
N ASP A 33 -18.43 2.24 -5.98
CA ASP A 33 -18.67 0.85 -6.29
C ASP A 33 -18.28 -0.10 -5.15
N ALA A 34 -18.85 -1.29 -5.15
CA ALA A 34 -18.50 -2.37 -4.24
C ALA A 34 -18.17 -3.65 -5.03
N LEU A 35 -16.89 -4.05 -4.99
CA LEU A 35 -16.34 -5.17 -5.74
C LEU A 35 -15.90 -6.28 -4.80
N TYR A 36 -16.32 -7.51 -5.06
CA TYR A 36 -16.00 -8.70 -4.29
C TYR A 36 -15.51 -9.82 -5.21
N GLY A 37 -14.24 -10.23 -5.03
CA GLY A 37 -13.56 -11.26 -5.83
C GLY A 37 -13.99 -12.68 -5.46
N TYR A 38 -14.07 -13.00 -4.18
CA TYR A 38 -14.34 -14.31 -3.60
C TYR A 38 -13.17 -15.28 -3.75
N ASN A 39 -13.30 -16.35 -4.56
CA ASN A 39 -12.28 -17.39 -4.64
C ASN A 39 -11.52 -17.30 -5.96
N GLY A 40 -10.23 -17.13 -5.90
CA GLY A 40 -9.38 -17.08 -7.09
C GLY A 40 -8.36 -15.97 -7.01
N ASN A 41 -7.55 -15.82 -8.05
CA ASN A 41 -6.62 -14.69 -8.11
C ASN A 41 -7.25 -13.60 -8.97
N ASP A 42 -7.85 -12.62 -8.33
CA ASP A 42 -8.73 -11.65 -8.95
C ASP A 42 -8.05 -10.31 -9.23
N ALA A 43 -8.54 -9.61 -10.23
CA ALA A 43 -8.13 -8.24 -10.53
C ALA A 43 -9.33 -7.29 -10.36
N LEU A 44 -9.28 -6.46 -9.33
CA LEU A 44 -10.32 -5.50 -8.96
C LEU A 44 -9.85 -4.08 -9.27
N ASN A 45 -10.64 -3.32 -10.01
CA ASN A 45 -10.42 -1.92 -10.31
C ASN A 45 -11.69 -1.12 -10.01
N GLY A 46 -11.64 -0.26 -8.98
CA GLY A 46 -12.77 0.61 -8.59
C GLY A 46 -13.07 1.63 -9.67
N GLY A 47 -12.12 2.49 -10.00
CA GLY A 47 -12.25 3.49 -11.06
C GLY A 47 -12.31 4.92 -10.56
N GLU A 48 -13.37 5.68 -10.86
CA GLU A 48 -13.62 7.01 -10.31
C GLU A 48 -14.66 6.93 -9.20
N GLY A 49 -14.37 7.47 -8.02
CA GLY A 49 -15.30 7.52 -6.91
C GLY A 49 -14.72 6.97 -5.61
N ASN A 50 -15.54 6.76 -4.61
CA ASN A 50 -15.08 6.18 -3.35
C ASN A 50 -15.52 4.73 -3.29
N ASP A 51 -14.61 3.83 -3.58
CA ASP A 51 -14.89 2.43 -3.84
C ASP A 51 -14.58 1.53 -2.65
N HIS A 52 -15.22 0.37 -2.63
CA HIS A 52 -14.95 -0.69 -1.67
C HIS A 52 -14.55 -1.97 -2.41
N LEU A 53 -13.30 -2.37 -2.29
CA LEU A 53 -12.74 -3.54 -2.94
C LEU A 53 -12.36 -4.59 -1.91
N ASN A 54 -12.84 -5.83 -2.11
CA ASN A 54 -12.48 -6.98 -1.29
C ASN A 54 -12.10 -8.17 -2.20
N GLY A 55 -10.83 -8.60 -2.13
CA GLY A 55 -10.33 -9.76 -2.89
C GLY A 55 -10.85 -11.08 -2.34
N GLU A 56 -10.90 -11.25 -1.03
CA GLU A 56 -11.26 -12.43 -0.24
C GLU A 56 -10.19 -13.54 -0.29
N ASP A 57 -10.40 -14.68 -0.99
CA ASP A 57 -9.45 -15.81 -1.00
C ASP A 57 -8.66 -15.86 -2.31
N GLY A 58 -7.36 -15.63 -2.27
CA GLY A 58 -6.49 -15.72 -3.45
C GLY A 58 -5.33 -14.75 -3.42
N ASN A 59 -4.58 -14.67 -4.52
CA ASN A 59 -3.55 -13.65 -4.65
C ASN A 59 -4.08 -12.54 -5.56
N ASP A 60 -4.62 -11.51 -4.97
CA ASP A 60 -5.44 -10.53 -5.65
C ASP A 60 -4.66 -9.26 -6.03
N THR A 61 -5.17 -8.57 -7.03
CA THR A 61 -4.67 -7.25 -7.40
C THR A 61 -5.78 -6.22 -7.26
N LEU A 62 -5.61 -5.24 -6.37
CA LEU A 62 -6.57 -4.21 -6.06
C LEU A 62 -6.06 -2.84 -6.50
N ILE A 63 -6.87 -2.14 -7.27
CA ILE A 63 -6.66 -0.77 -7.75
C ILE A 63 -7.90 0.02 -7.34
N GLY A 64 -7.80 0.88 -6.33
CA GLY A 64 -8.92 1.76 -5.95
C GLY A 64 -9.28 2.70 -7.10
N GLY A 65 -8.32 3.43 -7.58
CA GLY A 65 -8.50 4.41 -8.64
C GLY A 65 -8.43 5.82 -8.12
N ALA A 66 -9.31 6.67 -8.56
CA ALA A 66 -9.38 8.05 -8.11
C ALA A 66 -10.51 8.23 -7.09
N GLY A 67 -10.15 8.67 -5.87
CA GLY A 67 -11.13 8.91 -4.82
C GLY A 67 -10.62 8.61 -3.43
N ASN A 68 -11.49 8.18 -2.55
CA ASN A 68 -11.08 7.75 -1.21
C ASN A 68 -11.59 6.32 -1.01
N ASP A 69 -10.74 5.37 -1.28
CA ASP A 69 -11.11 3.98 -1.42
C ASP A 69 -10.83 3.16 -0.17
N TYR A 70 -11.58 2.08 -0.01
CA TYR A 70 -11.34 1.06 1.00
C TYR A 70 -10.94 -0.25 0.32
N LEU A 71 -9.75 -0.74 0.64
CA LEU A 71 -9.14 -1.90 0.00
C LEU A 71 -8.85 -2.98 1.04
N GLU A 72 -9.32 -4.19 0.80
CA GLU A 72 -9.06 -5.38 1.60
C GLU A 72 -8.67 -6.54 0.67
N GLY A 73 -7.43 -7.03 0.77
CA GLY A 73 -6.96 -8.15 -0.04
C GLY A 73 -7.58 -9.47 0.41
N GLY A 74 -7.45 -9.77 1.70
CA GLY A 74 -8.01 -10.99 2.30
C GLY A 74 -6.94 -12.03 2.57
N SER A 75 -7.18 -13.27 2.17
CA SER A 75 -6.25 -14.38 2.33
C SER A 75 -5.42 -14.56 1.08
N GLY A 76 -4.10 -14.58 1.20
CA GLY A 76 -3.21 -14.79 0.08
C GLY A 76 -2.13 -13.71 0.00
N SER A 77 -1.41 -13.68 -1.10
CA SER A 77 -0.38 -12.67 -1.32
C SER A 77 -0.92 -11.59 -2.27
N ASP A 78 -1.37 -10.50 -1.69
CA ASP A 78 -2.13 -9.48 -2.39
C ASP A 78 -1.25 -8.31 -2.86
N THR A 79 -1.71 -7.66 -3.91
CA THR A 79 -1.03 -6.50 -4.47
C THR A 79 -1.99 -5.30 -4.54
N TYR A 80 -1.68 -4.26 -3.78
CA TYR A 80 -2.37 -2.98 -3.84
C TYR A 80 -1.59 -2.04 -4.75
N VAL A 81 -2.26 -1.43 -5.74
CA VAL A 81 -1.60 -0.58 -6.75
C VAL A 81 -2.11 0.85 -6.67
N PHE A 82 -1.19 1.79 -6.50
CA PHE A 82 -1.44 3.23 -6.41
C PHE A 82 -0.74 3.96 -7.55
N GLY A 83 -1.50 4.73 -8.35
CA GLY A 83 -0.99 5.61 -9.39
C GLY A 83 -1.13 7.07 -8.99
N GLU A 84 -0.70 8.03 -9.83
CA GLU A 84 -0.92 9.46 -9.58
C GLU A 84 -2.42 9.77 -9.47
N GLY A 85 -2.81 10.57 -8.47
CA GLY A 85 -4.20 10.97 -8.24
C GLY A 85 -5.06 9.90 -7.58
N PHE A 86 -4.47 8.95 -6.86
CA PHE A 86 -5.24 7.90 -6.17
C PHE A 86 -6.10 8.42 -5.00
N GLY A 87 -5.79 9.60 -4.43
CA GLY A 87 -6.60 10.22 -3.39
C GLY A 87 -6.23 9.79 -1.97
N GLN A 88 -7.23 9.59 -1.11
CA GLN A 88 -7.00 9.26 0.30
C GLN A 88 -7.58 7.91 0.65
N ASP A 89 -6.77 6.88 0.48
CA ASP A 89 -7.22 5.50 0.59
C ASP A 89 -6.97 4.90 1.96
N THR A 90 -7.72 3.84 2.25
CA THR A 90 -7.53 3.02 3.43
C THR A 90 -7.35 1.57 3.02
N VAL A 91 -6.24 0.97 3.43
CA VAL A 91 -6.00 -0.46 3.29
C VAL A 91 -6.19 -1.13 4.64
N TYR A 92 -7.05 -2.13 4.67
CA TYR A 92 -7.22 -3.05 5.77
C TYR A 92 -6.52 -4.37 5.41
N ASN A 93 -5.33 -4.56 5.98
CA ASN A 93 -4.49 -5.71 5.69
C ASN A 93 -4.43 -6.62 6.93
N TYR A 94 -5.47 -7.45 7.10
CA TYR A 94 -5.50 -8.44 8.17
C TYR A 94 -5.52 -9.84 7.59
N HIS A 95 -4.47 -10.59 7.83
CA HIS A 95 -4.34 -11.98 7.39
C HIS A 95 -3.89 -12.88 8.54
N VAL A 96 -4.34 -14.12 8.54
CA VAL A 96 -3.96 -15.16 9.52
C VAL A 96 -2.91 -16.13 8.97
N ASP A 97 -2.62 -16.05 7.71
CA ASP A 97 -1.60 -16.82 6.99
C ASP A 97 -0.25 -16.07 6.99
N LYS A 98 0.78 -16.73 6.48
CA LYS A 98 2.13 -16.14 6.38
C LYS A 98 2.44 -15.70 4.95
N ASN A 99 1.44 -15.23 4.24
CA ASN A 99 1.57 -14.72 2.89
C ASN A 99 2.18 -13.33 2.90
N SER A 100 2.59 -12.85 1.75
CA SER A 100 3.39 -11.63 1.63
C SER A 100 2.68 -10.64 0.74
N ASP A 101 2.21 -9.55 1.34
CA ASP A 101 1.47 -8.51 0.63
C ASP A 101 2.37 -7.39 0.15
N THR A 102 1.98 -6.80 -0.96
CA THR A 102 2.77 -5.78 -1.65
C THR A 102 1.94 -4.53 -1.94
N MET A 103 2.50 -3.35 -1.66
CA MET A 103 2.02 -2.08 -2.18
C MET A 103 2.92 -1.60 -3.31
N HIS A 104 2.35 -1.31 -4.46
CA HIS A 104 3.06 -0.84 -5.64
C HIS A 104 2.66 0.60 -5.99
N PHE A 105 3.58 1.53 -5.82
CA PHE A 105 3.44 2.95 -6.13
C PHE A 105 3.99 3.24 -7.52
N LYS A 106 3.12 3.23 -8.54
CA LYS A 106 3.47 3.48 -9.94
C LYS A 106 3.52 4.98 -10.24
N GLY A 107 4.61 5.44 -10.83
CA GLY A 107 4.85 6.86 -11.08
C GLY A 107 5.55 7.58 -9.93
N PHE A 108 5.83 6.89 -8.81
CA PHE A 108 6.47 7.46 -7.64
C PHE A 108 7.86 6.87 -7.39
N LYS A 109 8.79 7.72 -6.97
CA LYS A 109 10.07 7.29 -6.43
C LYS A 109 9.99 7.14 -4.93
N ALA A 110 10.80 6.24 -4.37
CA ALA A 110 10.84 5.99 -2.94
C ALA A 110 11.14 7.26 -2.10
N ALA A 111 11.91 8.19 -2.65
CA ALA A 111 12.23 9.46 -1.98
C ALA A 111 11.06 10.45 -1.92
N ASP A 112 10.06 10.29 -2.77
CA ASP A 112 8.90 11.20 -2.88
C ASP A 112 7.75 10.77 -1.95
N VAL A 113 7.77 9.54 -1.42
CA VAL A 113 6.73 9.00 -0.53
C VAL A 113 7.18 9.03 0.92
N HIS A 114 6.39 9.68 1.77
CA HIS A 114 6.67 9.84 3.19
C HIS A 114 5.92 8.82 4.03
N PHE A 115 6.65 8.10 4.88
CA PHE A 115 6.09 7.14 5.81
C PHE A 115 5.85 7.80 7.17
N ILE A 116 4.60 7.84 7.62
CA ILE A 116 4.17 8.57 8.81
C ILE A 116 3.44 7.60 9.74
N ARG A 117 3.86 7.52 11.01
CA ARG A 117 3.10 6.78 12.01
C ARG A 117 1.96 7.65 12.54
N SER A 118 0.73 7.13 12.50
CA SER A 118 -0.46 7.77 13.04
C SER A 118 -1.17 6.83 14.02
N GLY A 119 -0.76 6.86 15.28
CA GLY A 119 -1.27 5.92 16.29
C GLY A 119 -0.85 4.49 16.00
N SER A 120 -1.83 3.62 15.74
CA SER A 120 -1.64 2.22 15.32
C SER A 120 -1.42 2.06 13.81
N ASP A 121 -1.64 3.09 13.02
CA ASP A 121 -1.64 3.03 11.56
C ASP A 121 -0.33 3.53 10.98
N LEU A 122 -0.01 3.03 9.79
CA LEU A 122 1.02 3.57 8.93
C LEU A 122 0.35 4.36 7.79
N VAL A 123 0.78 5.60 7.59
CA VAL A 123 0.33 6.44 6.46
C VAL A 123 1.51 6.65 5.52
N LEU A 124 1.31 6.35 4.25
CA LEU A 124 2.22 6.69 3.16
C LEU A 124 1.64 7.88 2.41
N SER A 125 2.38 8.99 2.37
CA SER A 125 1.94 10.23 1.74
C SER A 125 2.84 10.56 0.56
N ALA A 126 2.26 10.55 -0.64
CA ALA A 126 2.93 10.92 -1.89
C ALA A 126 2.70 12.40 -2.25
N SER A 127 1.56 12.96 -1.82
CA SER A 127 1.22 14.38 -1.97
C SER A 127 0.27 14.84 -0.85
N GLU A 128 -0.23 16.07 -0.92
CA GLU A 128 -1.29 16.54 0.01
C GLU A 128 -2.63 15.83 -0.26
N GLN A 129 -2.87 15.42 -1.51
CA GLN A 129 -4.08 14.75 -1.94
C GLN A 129 -3.93 13.24 -1.92
N ASP A 130 -2.74 12.73 -2.27
CA ASP A 130 -2.48 11.31 -2.45
C ASP A 130 -1.81 10.71 -1.21
N ASN A 131 -2.58 9.98 -0.42
CA ASN A 131 -2.07 9.27 0.74
C ASN A 131 -2.86 7.99 1.01
N VAL A 132 -2.16 6.95 1.44
CA VAL A 132 -2.77 5.70 1.84
C VAL A 132 -2.49 5.39 3.29
N ARG A 133 -3.53 4.99 4.02
CA ARG A 133 -3.49 4.56 5.40
C ARG A 133 -3.58 3.04 5.48
N ILE A 134 -2.59 2.40 6.08
CA ILE A 134 -2.66 0.99 6.44
C ILE A 134 -3.16 0.89 7.88
N SER A 135 -4.39 0.44 8.03
CA SER A 135 -5.07 0.35 9.32
C SER A 135 -4.45 -0.72 10.22
N GLY A 136 -4.14 -0.36 11.46
CA GLY A 136 -3.63 -1.30 12.46
C GLY A 136 -2.22 -1.84 12.20
N PHE A 137 -1.44 -1.28 11.28
CA PHE A 137 -0.10 -1.74 10.87
C PHE A 137 0.82 -2.07 12.07
N PHE A 138 0.70 -1.32 13.16
CA PHE A 138 1.51 -1.50 14.37
C PHE A 138 0.89 -2.41 15.45
N TYR A 139 -0.28 -3.00 15.19
CA TYR A 139 -0.86 -3.99 16.12
C TYR A 139 -0.13 -5.33 16.13
N GLY A 140 0.43 -5.74 14.97
CA GLY A 140 1.15 -7.01 14.86
C GLY A 140 1.51 -7.35 13.41
N GLU A 141 2.16 -8.50 13.24
CA GLU A 141 2.62 -8.95 11.92
C GLU A 141 1.45 -9.20 10.95
N ASN A 142 0.31 -9.63 11.47
CA ASN A 142 -0.88 -9.94 10.67
C ASN A 142 -1.59 -8.71 10.04
N HIS A 143 -1.12 -7.49 10.34
CA HIS A 143 -1.67 -6.26 9.77
C HIS A 143 -0.67 -5.52 8.88
N ARG A 144 0.46 -6.16 8.56
CA ARG A 144 1.55 -5.52 7.84
C ARG A 144 1.50 -5.88 6.37
N VAL A 145 1.75 -4.88 5.56
CA VAL A 145 2.22 -5.08 4.19
C VAL A 145 3.73 -5.31 4.25
N ASP A 146 4.21 -6.32 3.54
CA ASP A 146 5.61 -6.78 3.62
C ASP A 146 6.54 -6.03 2.69
N THR A 147 6.02 -5.59 1.55
CA THR A 147 6.84 -4.98 0.51
C THR A 147 6.18 -3.71 -0.04
N PHE A 148 6.97 -2.65 -0.14
CA PHE A 148 6.61 -1.40 -0.82
C PHE A 148 7.50 -1.26 -2.05
N VAL A 149 6.89 -1.21 -3.23
CA VAL A 149 7.58 -1.12 -4.53
C VAL A 149 7.35 0.25 -5.13
N PHE A 150 8.43 0.89 -5.56
CA PHE A 150 8.46 2.19 -6.24
C PHE A 150 9.15 2.04 -7.59
N ASP A 151 9.10 3.04 -8.45
CA ASP A 151 9.73 3.00 -9.77
C ASP A 151 11.27 2.82 -9.71
N ASP A 152 11.91 3.25 -8.63
CA ASP A 152 13.36 3.22 -8.45
C ASP A 152 13.86 2.28 -7.35
N ALA A 153 12.98 1.75 -6.52
CA ALA A 153 13.35 0.92 -5.37
C ALA A 153 12.22 -0.02 -4.91
N ALA A 154 12.60 -1.05 -4.18
CA ALA A 154 11.68 -1.85 -3.37
C ALA A 154 12.18 -1.92 -1.93
N ILE A 155 11.27 -1.77 -0.97
CA ILE A 155 11.55 -1.83 0.46
C ILE A 155 10.81 -3.04 1.00
N SER A 156 11.56 -4.10 1.26
CA SER A 156 11.05 -5.31 1.90
C SER A 156 11.77 -5.47 3.24
N ASN A 157 11.06 -5.26 4.35
CA ASN A 157 11.67 -5.48 5.64
C ASN A 157 10.61 -5.81 6.70
N PRO A 158 10.58 -7.04 7.22
CA PRO A 158 9.71 -7.40 8.34
C PRO A 158 10.00 -6.59 9.61
N ASP A 159 11.18 -5.98 9.71
CA ASP A 159 11.59 -5.13 10.82
C ASP A 159 11.31 -3.63 10.60
N PHE A 160 10.68 -3.26 9.49
CA PHE A 160 10.37 -1.87 9.14
C PHE A 160 9.67 -1.12 10.28
N ALA A 161 8.79 -1.79 11.01
CA ALA A 161 8.12 -1.22 12.19
C ALA A 161 9.10 -0.80 13.33
N LYS A 162 10.31 -1.36 13.38
CA LYS A 162 11.32 -1.00 14.36
C LYS A 162 11.99 0.36 14.06
N TYR A 163 12.00 0.76 12.81
CA TYR A 163 12.63 2.01 12.36
C TYR A 163 11.69 3.21 12.45
N ILE A 164 10.38 2.97 12.54
CA ILE A 164 9.37 4.02 12.72
C ILE A 164 9.15 4.24 14.22
N ASN A 165 10.07 4.89 14.90
CA ASN A 165 9.86 5.31 16.28
C ASN A 165 8.82 6.42 16.37
N ALA A 166 7.98 6.39 17.43
CA ALA A 166 6.98 7.40 17.69
C ALA A 166 7.63 8.81 17.70
N GLY A 167 7.28 9.63 16.72
CA GLY A 167 7.73 11.03 16.61
C GLY A 167 8.83 11.31 15.60
N ASN A 168 9.41 10.32 14.95
CA ASN A 168 10.39 10.53 13.89
C ASN A 168 9.76 10.29 12.52
N ASN A 169 9.69 11.33 11.71
CA ASN A 169 9.44 11.20 10.29
C ASN A 169 10.57 10.39 9.66
N LEU A 170 10.24 9.32 8.95
CA LEU A 170 11.18 8.42 8.28
C LEU A 170 11.96 9.07 7.13
N VAL A 171 11.68 10.32 6.82
CA VAL A 171 12.24 11.11 5.70
C VAL A 171 13.78 11.09 5.65
N GLN A 172 14.45 10.83 6.77
CA GLN A 172 15.91 10.83 6.79
C GLN A 172 16.58 9.48 6.49
N SER A 173 15.87 8.36 6.59
CA SER A 173 16.49 7.04 6.39
C SER A 173 16.39 6.52 4.96
N MET A 174 15.48 7.03 4.16
CA MET A 174 15.28 6.55 2.78
C MET A 174 16.36 7.01 1.80
N SER A 175 17.05 8.11 2.06
CA SER A 175 18.22 8.54 1.28
C SER A 175 19.42 7.57 1.36
N VAL A 176 19.40 6.66 2.33
CA VAL A 176 20.46 5.64 2.50
C VAL A 176 20.15 4.37 1.69
N PHE A 177 18.90 4.10 1.39
CA PHE A 177 18.49 2.89 0.64
C PHE A 177 18.58 3.05 -0.89
N GLY A 178 18.58 4.28 -1.40
CA GLY A 178 18.63 4.56 -2.85
C GLY A 178 20.02 4.37 -3.51
N SER A 179 21.06 4.00 -2.78
CA SER A 179 22.41 3.88 -3.35
C SER A 179 23.01 2.47 -3.36
N ASN A 180 22.24 1.41 -3.08
CA ASN A 180 22.79 0.07 -3.05
C ASN A 180 22.02 -0.92 -3.93
N THR A 181 22.07 -0.72 -5.23
CA THR A 181 21.87 -1.80 -6.21
C THR A 181 23.05 -2.75 -6.15
N ALA A 182 22.80 -3.96 -5.69
CA ALA A 182 23.74 -5.08 -5.58
C ALA A 182 24.62 -5.10 -4.32
N ALA A 183 24.12 -5.71 -3.27
CA ALA A 183 24.97 -6.46 -2.35
C ALA A 183 24.21 -7.63 -1.74
N THR A 184 24.57 -8.78 -2.20
CA THR A 184 24.53 -10.06 -1.47
C THR A 184 24.81 -9.87 0.02
N GLY A 185 23.91 -10.41 0.87
CA GLY A 185 24.11 -10.79 2.24
C GLY A 185 25.26 -10.09 3.00
N GLY A 186 24.96 -9.04 3.70
CA GLY A 186 25.87 -8.42 4.63
C GLY A 186 25.09 -7.80 5.78
N ASN A 187 25.30 -8.37 6.96
CA ASN A 187 24.86 -7.86 8.25
C ASN A 187 25.25 -6.38 8.36
N VAL A 188 24.30 -5.46 8.40
CA VAL A 188 24.59 -4.06 8.73
C VAL A 188 24.55 -3.93 10.23
N ASP A 189 25.72 -3.86 10.83
CA ASP A 189 25.89 -3.54 12.26
C ASP A 189 25.21 -2.20 12.57
N ALA A 190 24.31 -2.24 13.53
CA ALA A 190 23.55 -1.10 14.04
C ALA A 190 24.45 -0.22 14.93
N ASN A 191 25.52 0.36 14.38
CA ASN A 191 26.34 1.32 15.12
C ASN A 191 27.05 2.34 14.23
N THR A 192 26.27 3.19 13.56
CA THR A 192 26.80 4.47 13.09
C THR A 192 25.76 5.55 13.39
N GLN A 193 25.77 5.97 14.66
CA GLN A 193 25.23 7.28 15.02
C GLN A 193 26.17 8.36 14.46
N SER A 194 25.77 9.02 13.40
CA SER A 194 26.20 10.38 13.15
C SER A 194 24.97 11.26 13.03
N VAL A 195 24.50 11.69 14.17
CA VAL A 195 23.54 12.77 14.29
C VAL A 195 24.26 14.06 13.95
N GLN A 196 24.13 14.55 12.71
CA GLN A 196 24.41 15.95 12.43
C GLN A 196 23.15 16.74 12.75
N GLN A 197 23.18 17.44 13.88
CA GLN A 197 22.19 18.47 14.21
C GLN A 197 22.27 19.60 13.18
N PRO A 198 21.13 20.14 12.70
CA PRO A 198 21.16 21.36 11.92
C PRO A 198 21.64 22.51 12.81
N LEU A 199 22.66 23.24 12.35
CA LEU A 199 23.12 24.48 12.96
C LEU A 199 21.97 25.49 12.96
N LEU A 200 21.53 25.87 14.17
CA LEU A 200 20.70 27.04 14.37
C LEU A 200 21.53 28.28 14.04
N VAL A 201 21.28 28.92 12.92
CA VAL A 201 21.79 30.26 12.65
C VAL A 201 20.90 31.27 13.36
N THR A 202 21.38 31.81 14.47
CA THR A 202 20.76 32.98 15.11
C THR A 202 21.09 34.22 14.28
N PRO A 203 20.13 35.09 13.92
CA PRO A 203 20.44 36.37 13.31
C PRO A 203 21.04 37.27 14.41
N SER A 204 22.21 37.81 14.12
CA SER A 204 22.82 38.89 14.92
C SER A 204 22.11 40.19 14.71
N ALA A 205 21.93 40.92 15.80
CA ALA A 205 21.34 42.26 15.92
C ALA A 205 22.04 43.32 15.07
#